data_1a8d61e0a7d01faacd17347b3f7224f1
#
_entry.id   1a8d61e0a7d01faacd17347b3f7224f1
#
_cell.length_a   1.000
_cell.length_b   1.000
_cell.length_c   1.000
_cell.angle_alpha   90.00
_cell.angle_beta   90.00
_cell.angle_gamma   90.00
#
_symmetry.space_group_name_H-M   'P 1'
#
loop_
_entity.id
_entity.type
_entity.pdbx_description
1 polymer ?
#
loop_
_entity_poly.entity_id
_entity_poly.type
_entity_poly.pdbx_seq_one_letter_code
_entity_poly.pdbx_strand_id
1 'polypeptide(L)'
;MCVTVILDGASEPVHGDAPTSLERADTPTLDALVARGTLTRRRTVPDGLAPGSEVAIPNLLGWTPPAAVDRGAVEAAAREIPVAAGHRAWRIDVRCPTGGRAGAVAVARAAEALRRGAPHHALHELGGHRLLLVGPAPLPDVAAAARGVHVWPEGIVPPPVLDGGTVVVAAPGAAAGIAALLGAQVVTPPGATGGPDSDLRAKTDAARVALGRRGVSHVVVHVGGADEASHLHDADAKVALLERADREVVAPLADSVRELGGTLTVLPDHGCDPSTGGHDALPVPVLTWRPADMADRAREAGDDGPARRLTERAVAALPVLEEVPA
;
A
#
# COMPACT_ATOMS: atom_id res chain seq x y z
N MET A 1 -4.07 17.36 12.96
CA MET A 1 -4.73 16.37 12.08
C MET A 1 -3.78 16.06 10.91
N CYS A 2 -3.43 14.79 10.72
CA CYS A 2 -2.59 14.35 9.61
C CYS A 2 -3.39 13.45 8.66
N VAL A 3 -3.19 13.62 7.36
CA VAL A 3 -3.73 12.74 6.33
C VAL A 3 -2.57 12.22 5.47
N THR A 4 -2.47 10.91 5.30
CA THR A 4 -1.50 10.29 4.42
C THR A 4 -2.21 9.53 3.31
N VAL A 5 -1.86 9.80 2.06
CA VAL A 5 -2.31 9.02 0.90
C VAL A 5 -1.13 8.17 0.42
N ILE A 6 -1.27 6.86 0.53
CA ILE A 6 -0.29 5.89 0.02
C ILE A 6 -0.76 5.44 -1.36
N LEU A 7 0.03 5.77 -2.39
CA LEU A 7 -0.16 5.33 -3.77
C LEU A 7 0.72 4.09 -4.00
N ASP A 8 0.19 2.91 -3.68
CA ASP A 8 0.89 1.63 -3.67
C ASP A 8 1.54 1.33 -5.02
N GLY A 9 2.87 1.09 -5.03
CA GLY A 9 3.63 0.78 -6.22
C GLY A 9 3.64 1.88 -7.28
N ALA A 10 3.29 3.13 -6.93
CA ALA A 10 3.17 4.21 -7.92
C ALA A 10 4.50 4.63 -8.53
N SER A 11 5.60 4.56 -7.77
CA SER A 11 6.96 4.82 -8.26
C SER A 11 7.46 3.69 -9.14
N GLU A 12 8.51 3.96 -9.93
CA GLU A 12 9.18 2.98 -10.78
C GLU A 12 10.61 3.43 -11.13
N PRO A 13 11.50 2.51 -11.56
CA PRO A 13 12.83 2.89 -12.00
C PRO A 13 12.80 3.80 -13.24
N VAL A 14 13.69 4.78 -13.27
CA VAL A 14 13.85 5.67 -14.40
C VAL A 14 14.70 4.98 -15.47
N HIS A 15 14.13 4.72 -16.63
CA HIS A 15 14.80 4.07 -17.78
C HIS A 15 15.16 5.09 -18.87
N GLY A 16 16.40 5.60 -18.85
CA GLY A 16 16.87 6.60 -19.82
C GLY A 16 15.97 7.82 -19.89
N ASP A 17 15.54 8.23 -21.09
CA ASP A 17 14.64 9.37 -21.30
C ASP A 17 13.16 9.01 -21.32
N ALA A 18 12.81 7.72 -21.20
CA ALA A 18 11.42 7.29 -21.18
C ALA A 18 10.68 7.86 -19.94
N PRO A 19 9.49 8.45 -20.11
CA PRO A 19 8.75 8.99 -18.99
C PRO A 19 8.19 7.87 -18.10
N THR A 20 8.28 8.06 -16.79
CA THR A 20 7.66 7.15 -15.81
C THR A 20 6.14 7.31 -15.79
N SER A 21 5.42 6.40 -15.14
CA SER A 21 3.97 6.49 -14.99
C SER A 21 3.54 7.77 -14.26
N LEU A 22 4.29 8.19 -13.24
CA LEU A 22 4.08 9.48 -12.55
C LEU A 22 4.31 10.69 -13.45
N GLU A 23 5.23 10.60 -14.39
CA GLU A 23 5.48 11.68 -15.37
C GLU A 23 4.44 11.72 -16.49
N ARG A 24 3.87 10.57 -16.85
CA ARG A 24 2.82 10.46 -17.88
C ARG A 24 1.44 10.92 -17.38
N ALA A 25 1.15 10.69 -16.11
CA ALA A 25 -0.16 10.94 -15.53
C ALA A 25 -0.48 12.44 -15.47
N ASP A 26 -1.68 12.85 -15.86
CA ASP A 26 -2.21 14.21 -15.68
C ASP A 26 -2.77 14.34 -14.25
N THR A 27 -2.00 14.99 -13.37
CA THR A 27 -2.27 15.11 -11.94
C THR A 27 -2.28 16.56 -11.46
N PRO A 28 -3.23 17.39 -11.93
CA PRO A 28 -3.23 18.83 -11.70
C PRO A 28 -3.33 19.21 -10.21
N THR A 29 -3.99 18.38 -9.39
CA THR A 29 -4.06 18.64 -7.94
C THR A 29 -2.69 18.42 -7.29
N LEU A 30 -2.03 17.30 -7.57
CA LEU A 30 -0.68 17.02 -7.07
C LEU A 30 0.30 18.10 -7.50
N ASP A 31 0.27 18.51 -8.77
CA ASP A 31 1.13 19.56 -9.29
C ASP A 31 0.91 20.89 -8.56
N ALA A 32 -0.35 21.27 -8.31
CA ALA A 32 -0.70 22.47 -7.53
C ALA A 32 -0.25 22.38 -6.06
N LEU A 33 -0.31 21.18 -5.46
CA LEU A 33 0.15 20.96 -4.10
C LEU A 33 1.68 20.95 -4.00
N VAL A 34 2.39 20.37 -4.99
CA VAL A 34 3.85 20.38 -5.06
C VAL A 34 4.39 21.80 -5.17
N ALA A 35 3.74 22.66 -5.97
CA ALA A 35 4.13 24.08 -6.11
C ALA A 35 4.06 24.84 -4.78
N ARG A 36 3.30 24.36 -3.81
CA ARG A 36 3.03 25.05 -2.52
C ARG A 36 3.46 24.23 -1.29
N GLY A 37 3.82 22.98 -1.49
CA GLY A 37 4.25 22.05 -0.46
C GLY A 37 5.76 21.84 -0.45
N THR A 38 6.19 20.86 0.30
CA THR A 38 7.58 20.40 0.36
C THR A 38 7.70 19.08 -0.35
N LEU A 39 8.58 19.02 -1.35
CA LEU A 39 8.92 17.80 -2.04
C LEU A 39 10.22 17.23 -1.46
N THR A 40 10.20 15.97 -1.06
CA THR A 40 11.33 15.25 -0.49
C THR A 40 11.47 13.87 -1.14
N ARG A 41 12.49 13.13 -0.75
CA ARG A 41 12.76 11.76 -1.21
C ARG A 41 12.99 10.87 -0.01
N ARG A 42 12.34 9.72 0.04
CA ARG A 42 12.39 8.83 1.21
C ARG A 42 12.66 7.38 0.85
N ARG A 43 13.46 6.70 1.69
CA ARG A 43 13.58 5.25 1.70
C ARG A 43 12.45 4.66 2.55
N THR A 44 11.56 3.93 1.93
CA THR A 44 10.40 3.30 2.57
C THR A 44 10.63 1.82 2.87
N VAL A 45 11.43 1.16 2.03
CA VAL A 45 11.83 -0.23 2.22
C VAL A 45 13.10 -0.26 3.10
N PRO A 46 13.08 -0.93 4.27
CA PRO A 46 14.27 -1.08 5.11
C PRO A 46 15.39 -1.85 4.41
N ASP A 47 16.64 -1.48 4.70
CA ASP A 47 17.81 -2.14 4.12
C ASP A 47 17.83 -3.65 4.41
N GLY A 48 18.16 -4.43 3.38
CA GLY A 48 18.27 -5.89 3.48
C GLY A 48 16.94 -6.64 3.39
N LEU A 49 15.80 -5.95 3.31
CA LEU A 49 14.50 -6.57 3.10
C LEU A 49 14.09 -6.51 1.63
N ALA A 50 13.37 -7.54 1.18
CA ALA A 50 12.75 -7.53 -0.14
C ALA A 50 11.68 -6.44 -0.23
N PRO A 51 11.63 -5.65 -1.33
CA PRO A 51 10.63 -4.59 -1.48
C PRO A 51 9.21 -5.16 -1.58
N GLY A 52 8.28 -4.48 -0.94
CA GLY A 52 6.85 -4.80 -0.95
C GLY A 52 6.11 -4.07 0.16
N SER A 53 4.79 -3.99 0.01
CA SER A 53 3.91 -3.28 0.94
C SER A 53 4.01 -3.83 2.38
N GLU A 54 4.33 -5.13 2.56
CA GLU A 54 4.47 -5.76 3.87
C GLU A 54 5.65 -5.26 4.72
N VAL A 55 6.64 -4.63 4.08
CA VAL A 55 7.78 -4.03 4.78
C VAL A 55 7.78 -2.51 4.70
N ALA A 56 7.25 -1.94 3.62
CA ALA A 56 7.20 -0.50 3.41
C ALA A 56 6.09 0.16 4.25
N ILE A 57 4.87 -0.39 4.25
CA ILE A 57 3.74 0.19 4.99
C ILE A 57 3.98 0.24 6.49
N PRO A 58 4.47 -0.82 7.18
CA PRO A 58 4.76 -0.71 8.60
C PRO A 58 5.84 0.33 8.90
N ASN A 59 6.89 0.45 8.04
CA ASN A 59 7.89 1.49 8.17
C ASN A 59 7.29 2.91 8.01
N LEU A 60 6.32 3.08 7.11
CA LEU A 60 5.58 4.32 6.95
C LEU A 60 4.67 4.63 8.15
N LEU A 61 4.18 3.60 8.83
CA LEU A 61 3.34 3.71 10.02
C LEU A 61 4.13 3.75 11.35
N GLY A 62 5.45 3.93 11.29
CA GLY A 62 6.29 4.15 12.46
C GLY A 62 6.87 2.89 13.12
N TRP A 63 6.76 1.72 12.47
CA TRP A 63 7.44 0.51 12.90
C TRP A 63 8.30 -0.06 11.78
N THR A 64 9.61 0.06 11.92
CA THR A 64 10.56 -0.50 10.95
C THR A 64 10.74 -2.01 11.19
N PRO A 65 10.34 -2.87 10.24
CA PRO A 65 10.51 -4.31 10.38
C PRO A 65 11.99 -4.69 10.46
N PRO A 66 12.42 -5.46 11.47
CA PRO A 66 13.80 -5.93 11.55
C PRO A 66 14.08 -7.16 10.66
N ALA A 67 13.03 -7.80 10.14
CA ALA A 67 13.07 -8.95 9.24
C ALA A 67 11.78 -9.06 8.44
N ALA A 68 11.67 -10.08 7.59
CA ALA A 68 10.45 -10.35 6.80
C ALA A 68 9.20 -10.44 7.69
N VAL A 69 8.11 -9.81 7.26
CA VAL A 69 6.84 -9.79 7.97
C VAL A 69 6.03 -11.03 7.65
N ASP A 70 5.34 -11.59 8.65
CA ASP A 70 4.49 -12.76 8.52
C ASP A 70 3.24 -12.47 7.68
N ARG A 71 3.27 -12.90 6.41
CA ARG A 71 2.17 -12.69 5.45
C ARG A 71 0.90 -13.41 5.84
N GLY A 72 0.99 -14.54 6.52
CA GLY A 72 -0.17 -15.28 7.02
C GLY A 72 -0.91 -14.50 8.11
N ALA A 73 -0.18 -13.98 9.08
CA ALA A 73 -0.74 -13.15 10.14
C ALA A 73 -1.38 -11.87 9.58
N VAL A 74 -0.72 -11.22 8.61
CA VAL A 74 -1.24 -10.02 7.91
C VAL A 74 -2.56 -10.31 7.21
N GLU A 75 -2.65 -11.41 6.44
CA GLU A 75 -3.90 -11.77 5.72
C GLU A 75 -5.03 -12.17 6.67
N ALA A 76 -4.70 -12.84 7.79
CA ALA A 76 -5.67 -13.16 8.84
C ALA A 76 -6.25 -11.88 9.46
N ALA A 77 -5.37 -10.95 9.87
CA ALA A 77 -5.77 -9.68 10.46
C ALA A 77 -6.61 -8.82 9.50
N ALA A 78 -6.23 -8.77 8.21
CA ALA A 78 -6.95 -8.01 7.18
C ALA A 78 -8.42 -8.44 6.99
N ARG A 79 -8.78 -9.64 7.44
CA ARG A 79 -10.11 -10.24 7.26
C ARG A 79 -10.75 -10.68 8.57
N GLU A 80 -10.18 -10.23 9.68
CA GLU A 80 -10.65 -10.57 11.02
C GLU A 80 -10.79 -12.09 11.24
N ILE A 81 -9.93 -12.89 10.56
CA ILE A 81 -9.90 -14.35 10.74
C ILE A 81 -9.17 -14.65 12.05
N PRO A 82 -9.83 -15.28 13.03
CA PRO A 82 -9.23 -15.55 14.32
C PRO A 82 -8.12 -16.60 14.22
N VAL A 83 -6.97 -16.33 14.83
CA VAL A 83 -5.88 -17.29 15.00
C VAL A 83 -5.78 -17.63 16.49
N ALA A 84 -6.17 -18.85 16.86
CA ALA A 84 -6.18 -19.29 18.25
C ALA A 84 -4.76 -19.38 18.84
N ALA A 85 -4.65 -19.35 20.16
CA ALA A 85 -3.39 -19.57 20.85
C ALA A 85 -2.75 -20.91 20.44
N GLY A 86 -1.47 -20.91 20.08
CA GLY A 86 -0.75 -22.07 19.57
C GLY A 86 -1.03 -22.41 18.10
N HIS A 87 -1.92 -21.68 17.43
CA HIS A 87 -2.14 -21.77 15.99
C HIS A 87 -1.31 -20.70 15.25
N ARG A 88 -1.18 -20.92 13.94
CA ARG A 88 -0.59 -19.99 12.99
C ARG A 88 -1.44 -19.86 11.74
N ALA A 89 -1.19 -18.83 10.99
CA ALA A 89 -1.77 -18.60 9.68
C ALA A 89 -0.65 -18.64 8.63
N TRP A 90 -0.87 -19.33 7.51
CA TRP A 90 0.07 -19.39 6.39
C TRP A 90 -0.60 -18.93 5.11
N ARG A 91 -0.05 -17.89 4.50
CA ARG A 91 -0.48 -17.48 3.17
C ARG A 91 0.07 -18.44 2.13
N ILE A 92 -0.80 -18.89 1.24
CA ILE A 92 -0.50 -19.80 0.14
C ILE A 92 -0.97 -19.16 -1.16
N ASP A 93 -0.06 -19.01 -2.12
CA ASP A 93 -0.39 -18.54 -3.45
C ASP A 93 -0.37 -19.71 -4.43
N VAL A 94 -1.44 -19.87 -5.21
CA VAL A 94 -1.50 -20.87 -6.27
C VAL A 94 -0.92 -20.28 -7.54
N ARG A 95 0.09 -20.94 -8.10
CA ARG A 95 0.84 -20.47 -9.28
C ARG A 95 0.54 -21.33 -10.49
N CYS A 96 0.56 -20.72 -11.66
CA CYS A 96 0.52 -21.41 -12.92
C CYS A 96 1.87 -22.11 -13.17
N PRO A 97 1.93 -23.34 -13.72
CA PRO A 97 3.20 -24.02 -14.08
C PRO A 97 4.08 -23.23 -15.05
N THR A 98 3.49 -22.38 -15.88
CA THR A 98 4.18 -21.51 -16.84
C THR A 98 4.60 -20.15 -16.26
N GLY A 99 4.40 -19.96 -14.94
CA GLY A 99 4.59 -18.67 -14.27
C GLY A 99 3.29 -17.88 -14.16
N GLY A 100 3.26 -16.90 -13.22
CA GLY A 100 2.10 -16.05 -13.00
C GLY A 100 1.01 -16.67 -12.10
N ARG A 101 -0.13 -15.98 -12.04
CA ARG A 101 -1.26 -16.29 -11.16
C ARG A 101 -2.11 -17.42 -11.75
N ALA A 102 -2.53 -18.36 -10.90
CA ALA A 102 -3.39 -19.45 -11.32
C ALA A 102 -4.85 -18.99 -11.51
N GLY A 103 -5.53 -19.58 -12.49
CA GLY A 103 -6.96 -19.38 -12.70
C GLY A 103 -7.83 -20.12 -11.67
N ALA A 104 -9.10 -19.76 -11.59
CA ALA A 104 -10.05 -20.23 -10.58
C ALA A 104 -10.14 -21.77 -10.45
N VAL A 105 -10.08 -22.51 -11.56
CA VAL A 105 -10.13 -23.98 -11.54
C VAL A 105 -8.90 -24.59 -10.85
N ALA A 106 -7.72 -24.04 -11.07
CA ALA A 106 -6.50 -24.50 -10.42
C ALA A 106 -6.51 -24.17 -8.93
N VAL A 107 -7.01 -22.99 -8.56
CA VAL A 107 -7.18 -22.58 -7.16
C VAL A 107 -8.15 -23.50 -6.44
N ALA A 108 -9.31 -23.81 -7.01
CA ALA A 108 -10.28 -24.71 -6.41
C ALA A 108 -9.70 -26.12 -6.20
N ARG A 109 -8.94 -26.66 -7.17
CA ARG A 109 -8.24 -27.96 -7.03
C ARG A 109 -7.19 -27.94 -5.92
N ALA A 110 -6.39 -26.87 -5.84
CA ALA A 110 -5.41 -26.71 -4.77
C ALA A 110 -6.09 -26.60 -3.40
N ALA A 111 -7.14 -25.82 -3.29
CA ALA A 111 -7.92 -25.68 -2.07
C ALA A 111 -8.49 -27.03 -1.58
N GLU A 112 -9.05 -27.84 -2.49
CA GLU A 112 -9.55 -29.16 -2.15
C GLU A 112 -8.43 -30.13 -1.72
N ALA A 113 -7.28 -30.10 -2.39
CA ALA A 113 -6.13 -30.89 -2.02
C ALA A 113 -5.57 -30.51 -0.64
N LEU A 114 -5.50 -29.21 -0.35
CA LEU A 114 -5.08 -28.69 0.96
C LEU A 114 -6.05 -29.08 2.08
N ARG A 115 -7.38 -29.00 1.87
CA ARG A 115 -8.36 -29.49 2.85
C ARG A 115 -8.18 -30.97 3.19
N ARG A 116 -7.85 -31.81 2.20
CA ARG A 116 -7.54 -33.23 2.44
C ARG A 116 -6.21 -33.46 3.13
N GLY A 117 -5.17 -32.71 2.72
CA GLY A 117 -3.81 -32.88 3.24
C GLY A 117 -3.59 -32.26 4.62
N ALA A 118 -4.41 -31.29 5.00
CA ALA A 118 -4.33 -30.58 6.27
C ALA A 118 -5.66 -30.56 7.02
N PRO A 119 -6.23 -31.74 7.41
CA PRO A 119 -7.60 -31.85 7.93
C PRO A 119 -7.83 -31.13 9.26
N HIS A 120 -6.77 -30.78 9.98
CA HIS A 120 -6.84 -30.02 11.26
C HIS A 120 -6.65 -28.52 11.08
N HIS A 121 -6.58 -28.03 9.83
CA HIS A 121 -6.43 -26.62 9.51
C HIS A 121 -7.68 -26.09 8.81
N ALA A 122 -8.09 -24.88 9.18
CA ALA A 122 -9.12 -24.16 8.46
C ALA A 122 -8.52 -23.52 7.21
N LEU A 123 -9.14 -23.73 6.04
CA LEU A 123 -8.75 -23.12 4.78
C LEU A 123 -9.72 -22.02 4.40
N HIS A 124 -9.20 -20.81 4.19
CA HIS A 124 -9.92 -19.63 3.74
C HIS A 124 -9.47 -19.25 2.33
N GLU A 125 -10.41 -18.96 1.44
CA GLU A 125 -10.16 -18.45 0.11
C GLU A 125 -10.16 -16.91 0.16
N LEU A 126 -8.99 -16.29 -0.18
CA LEU A 126 -8.81 -14.85 -0.04
C LEU A 126 -9.15 -14.06 -1.33
N GLY A 127 -9.60 -14.78 -2.35
CA GLY A 127 -9.84 -14.26 -3.69
C GLY A 127 -8.61 -14.35 -4.62
N GLY A 128 -8.89 -14.38 -5.92
CA GLY A 128 -7.85 -14.61 -6.94
C GLY A 128 -7.13 -15.94 -6.71
N HIS A 129 -5.80 -15.90 -6.69
CA HIS A 129 -4.93 -17.06 -6.54
C HIS A 129 -4.49 -17.32 -5.07
N ARG A 130 -5.08 -16.61 -4.10
CA ARG A 130 -4.61 -16.54 -2.71
C ARG A 130 -5.47 -17.39 -1.78
N LEU A 131 -4.82 -18.19 -0.95
CA LEU A 131 -5.43 -19.02 0.10
C LEU A 131 -4.76 -18.70 1.44
N LEU A 132 -5.48 -18.93 2.54
CA LEU A 132 -4.95 -18.88 3.89
C LEU A 132 -5.26 -20.16 4.60
N LEU A 133 -4.24 -20.81 5.15
CA LEU A 133 -4.38 -21.98 5.99
C LEU A 133 -4.15 -21.57 7.45
N VAL A 134 -5.07 -21.89 8.33
CA VAL A 134 -5.00 -21.55 9.77
C VAL A 134 -5.11 -22.80 10.60
N GLY A 135 -4.17 -23.06 11.49
CA GLY A 135 -4.20 -24.24 12.33
C GLY A 135 -2.98 -24.42 13.22
N PRO A 136 -2.83 -25.60 13.85
CA PRO A 136 -1.70 -25.87 14.73
C PRO A 136 -0.37 -25.93 13.96
N ALA A 137 0.71 -25.46 14.57
CA ALA A 137 2.07 -25.64 14.04
C ALA A 137 2.60 -27.05 14.36
N PRO A 138 3.52 -27.61 13.53
CA PRO A 138 4.06 -27.04 12.30
C PRO A 138 3.10 -27.16 11.11
N LEU A 139 3.39 -26.39 10.04
CA LEU A 139 2.67 -26.49 8.77
C LEU A 139 2.84 -27.92 8.20
N PRO A 140 1.74 -28.60 7.82
CA PRO A 140 1.82 -29.86 7.08
C PRO A 140 2.58 -29.70 5.76
N ASP A 141 3.10 -30.79 5.19
CA ASP A 141 3.71 -30.77 3.86
C ASP A 141 2.64 -30.50 2.78
N VAL A 142 2.34 -29.21 2.59
CA VAL A 142 1.35 -28.76 1.61
C VAL A 142 1.84 -28.90 0.16
N ALA A 143 3.17 -29.00 -0.06
CA ALA A 143 3.73 -29.24 -1.38
C ALA A 143 3.43 -30.66 -1.85
N ALA A 144 3.41 -31.63 -0.93
CA ALA A 144 2.97 -32.99 -1.22
C ALA A 144 1.44 -33.06 -1.45
N ALA A 145 0.67 -32.20 -0.76
CA ALA A 145 -0.80 -32.18 -0.86
C ALA A 145 -1.30 -31.50 -2.14
N ALA A 146 -0.64 -30.40 -2.57
CA ALA A 146 -1.07 -29.62 -3.73
C ALA A 146 0.11 -29.14 -4.58
N ARG A 147 0.13 -29.52 -5.85
CA ARG A 147 1.14 -29.03 -6.81
C ARG A 147 0.88 -27.60 -7.20
N GLY A 148 1.94 -26.83 -7.44
CA GLY A 148 1.86 -25.44 -7.91
C GLY A 148 1.46 -24.44 -6.84
N VAL A 149 1.61 -24.80 -5.54
CA VAL A 149 1.45 -23.86 -4.43
C VAL A 149 2.79 -23.28 -4.01
N HIS A 150 2.75 -22.01 -3.63
CA HIS A 150 3.85 -21.31 -2.98
C HIS A 150 3.39 -20.89 -1.59
N VAL A 151 4.04 -21.42 -0.58
CA VAL A 151 3.83 -21.01 0.81
C VAL A 151 4.75 -19.85 1.10
N TRP A 152 4.18 -18.75 1.56
CA TRP A 152 4.99 -17.64 2.03
C TRP A 152 5.72 -18.04 3.32
N PRO A 153 7.00 -17.66 3.47
CA PRO A 153 7.75 -17.98 4.68
C PRO A 153 7.11 -17.34 5.90
N GLU A 154 7.30 -17.98 7.04
CA GLU A 154 7.00 -17.38 8.34
C GLU A 154 7.89 -16.15 8.56
N GLY A 155 7.36 -15.17 9.29
CA GLY A 155 8.03 -13.92 9.53
C GLY A 155 7.70 -13.35 10.90
N ILE A 156 8.00 -12.08 11.09
CA ILE A 156 7.68 -11.36 12.32
C ILE A 156 6.26 -10.80 12.20
N VAL A 157 5.47 -11.03 13.23
CA VAL A 157 4.15 -10.39 13.36
C VAL A 157 4.35 -8.97 13.89
N PRO A 158 3.86 -7.93 13.18
CA PRO A 158 3.95 -6.55 13.65
C PRO A 158 3.33 -6.38 15.06
N PRO A 159 4.05 -5.76 15.99
CA PRO A 159 3.49 -5.47 17.32
C PRO A 159 2.56 -4.26 17.28
N PRO A 160 1.58 -4.15 18.20
CA PRO A 160 0.74 -2.97 18.30
C PRO A 160 1.55 -1.78 18.84
N VAL A 161 1.90 -0.85 17.96
CA VAL A 161 2.67 0.37 18.28
C VAL A 161 1.87 1.65 18.04
N LEU A 162 0.74 1.56 17.33
CA LEU A 162 -0.14 2.70 17.07
C LEU A 162 -1.18 2.84 18.19
N ASP A 163 -1.50 4.08 18.50
CA ASP A 163 -2.62 4.39 19.37
C ASP A 163 -3.96 4.35 18.58
N GLY A 164 -5.06 4.36 19.29
CA GLY A 164 -6.40 4.36 18.69
C GLY A 164 -6.75 5.61 17.88
N GLY A 165 -5.85 6.58 17.77
CA GLY A 165 -6.02 7.80 17.00
C GLY A 165 -5.71 7.67 15.50
N THR A 166 -5.18 6.52 15.08
CA THR A 166 -4.88 6.24 13.67
C THR A 166 -5.99 5.42 13.02
N VAL A 167 -6.51 5.90 11.89
CA VAL A 167 -7.49 5.19 11.06
C VAL A 167 -6.87 4.92 9.69
N VAL A 168 -6.91 3.67 9.23
CA VAL A 168 -6.44 3.27 7.90
C VAL A 168 -7.60 2.82 7.05
N VAL A 169 -7.82 3.50 5.93
CA VAL A 169 -8.83 3.16 4.92
C VAL A 169 -8.17 2.37 3.80
N ALA A 170 -8.47 1.08 3.71
CA ALA A 170 -7.83 0.18 2.77
C ALA A 170 -8.79 -0.93 2.29
N ALA A 171 -8.47 -1.55 1.17
CA ALA A 171 -9.04 -2.85 0.79
C ALA A 171 -8.47 -3.98 1.67
N PRO A 172 -9.14 -5.13 1.79
CA PRO A 172 -8.59 -6.30 2.48
C PRO A 172 -7.28 -6.75 1.81
N GLY A 173 -6.18 -6.81 2.57
CA GLY A 173 -4.86 -7.15 2.06
C GLY A 173 -3.75 -6.61 2.96
N ALA A 174 -2.54 -6.39 2.39
CA ALA A 174 -1.36 -6.02 3.16
C ALA A 174 -1.58 -4.77 4.03
N ALA A 175 -2.05 -3.67 3.45
CA ALA A 175 -2.23 -2.42 4.19
C ALA A 175 -3.24 -2.54 5.35
N ALA A 176 -4.38 -3.18 5.11
CA ALA A 176 -5.39 -3.40 6.15
C ALA A 176 -4.88 -4.29 7.28
N GLY A 177 -4.23 -5.41 6.93
CA GLY A 177 -3.73 -6.37 7.93
C GLY A 177 -2.58 -5.81 8.75
N ILE A 178 -1.63 -5.12 8.13
CA ILE A 178 -0.53 -4.44 8.81
C ILE A 178 -1.08 -3.39 9.77
N ALA A 179 -2.00 -2.54 9.30
CA ALA A 179 -2.61 -1.51 10.12
C ALA A 179 -3.32 -2.11 11.35
N ALA A 180 -4.10 -3.19 11.16
CA ALA A 180 -4.77 -3.88 12.25
C ALA A 180 -3.78 -4.45 13.28
N LEU A 181 -2.71 -5.10 12.81
CA LEU A 181 -1.67 -5.66 13.69
C LEU A 181 -0.93 -4.56 14.45
N LEU A 182 -0.64 -3.44 13.81
CA LEU A 182 -0.01 -2.29 14.45
C LEU A 182 -0.93 -1.56 15.45
N GLY A 183 -2.22 -1.88 15.50
CA GLY A 183 -3.18 -1.29 16.45
C GLY A 183 -4.02 -0.14 15.90
N ALA A 184 -3.96 0.16 14.60
CA ALA A 184 -4.83 1.14 13.96
C ALA A 184 -6.27 0.63 13.82
N GLN A 185 -7.21 1.57 13.76
CA GLN A 185 -8.57 1.27 13.31
C GLN A 185 -8.56 1.07 11.78
N VAL A 186 -9.10 -0.04 11.30
CA VAL A 186 -9.19 -0.31 9.86
C VAL A 186 -10.61 -0.09 9.37
N VAL A 187 -10.75 0.60 8.25
CA VAL A 187 -12.03 0.79 7.56
C VAL A 187 -11.89 0.28 6.12
N THR A 188 -12.69 -0.72 5.78
CA THR A 188 -12.81 -1.25 4.42
C THR A 188 -14.16 -0.87 3.85
N PRO A 189 -14.27 0.21 3.06
CA PRO A 189 -15.55 0.62 2.49
C PRO A 189 -16.02 -0.37 1.40
N PRO A 190 -17.34 -0.48 1.17
CA PRO A 190 -17.87 -1.25 0.06
C PRO A 190 -17.24 -0.85 -1.28
N GLY A 191 -16.95 -1.80 -2.15
CA GLY A 191 -16.30 -1.56 -3.44
C GLY A 191 -14.80 -1.26 -3.37
N ALA A 192 -14.21 -1.22 -2.16
CA ALA A 192 -12.76 -1.13 -2.03
C ALA A 192 -12.11 -2.46 -2.42
N THR A 193 -11.50 -2.49 -3.60
CA THR A 193 -10.65 -3.59 -4.08
C THR A 193 -9.18 -3.17 -4.02
N GLY A 194 -8.25 -4.14 -4.15
CA GLY A 194 -6.82 -3.84 -4.31
C GLY A 194 -6.45 -3.46 -5.75
N GLY A 195 -7.39 -3.56 -6.69
CA GLY A 195 -7.15 -3.38 -8.11
C GLY A 195 -7.45 -1.97 -8.65
N PRO A 196 -7.20 -1.76 -9.94
CA PRO A 196 -7.51 -0.48 -10.62
C PRO A 196 -9.01 -0.16 -10.66
N ASP A 197 -9.87 -1.15 -10.47
CA ASP A 197 -11.34 -1.04 -10.43
C ASP A 197 -11.89 -0.57 -9.07
N SER A 198 -11.02 -0.34 -8.09
CA SER A 198 -11.40 0.07 -6.73
C SER A 198 -12.29 1.33 -6.74
N ASP A 199 -13.33 1.34 -5.89
CA ASP A 199 -14.10 2.55 -5.63
C ASP A 199 -13.27 3.52 -4.76
N LEU A 200 -12.60 4.46 -5.42
CA LEU A 200 -11.74 5.46 -4.76
C LEU A 200 -12.58 6.50 -4.00
N ARG A 201 -13.80 6.80 -4.50
CA ARG A 201 -14.70 7.75 -3.84
C ARG A 201 -15.20 7.21 -2.51
N ALA A 202 -15.59 5.92 -2.48
CA ALA A 202 -15.97 5.27 -1.22
C ALA A 202 -14.82 5.28 -0.19
N LYS A 203 -13.56 5.12 -0.61
CA LYS A 203 -12.39 5.27 0.27
C LYS A 203 -12.26 6.71 0.79
N THR A 204 -12.43 7.69 -0.09
CA THR A 204 -12.36 9.11 0.27
C THR A 204 -13.47 9.51 1.25
N ASP A 205 -14.69 9.06 1.01
CA ASP A 205 -15.83 9.33 1.90
C ASP A 205 -15.62 8.70 3.28
N ALA A 206 -15.11 7.47 3.32
CA ALA A 206 -14.75 6.82 4.59
C ALA A 206 -13.65 7.57 5.35
N ALA A 207 -12.65 8.08 4.63
CA ALA A 207 -11.59 8.90 5.23
C ALA A 207 -12.14 10.23 5.79
N ARG A 208 -13.01 10.92 5.05
CA ARG A 208 -13.65 12.15 5.51
C ARG A 208 -14.53 11.91 6.75
N VAL A 209 -15.25 10.80 6.79
CA VAL A 209 -15.99 10.40 7.99
C VAL A 209 -15.04 10.17 9.16
N ALA A 210 -13.89 9.51 8.94
CA ALA A 210 -12.89 9.29 9.99
C ALA A 210 -12.29 10.60 10.50
N LEU A 211 -12.00 11.55 9.62
CA LEU A 211 -11.49 12.89 9.99
C LEU A 211 -12.44 13.67 10.91
N GLY A 212 -13.74 13.44 10.83
CA GLY A 212 -14.75 14.05 11.72
C GLY A 212 -14.88 13.36 13.09
N ARG A 213 -14.22 12.23 13.33
CA ARG A 213 -14.34 11.49 14.59
C ARG A 213 -13.48 12.11 15.70
N ARG A 214 -14.03 12.19 16.91
CA ARG A 214 -13.27 12.62 18.08
C ARG A 214 -12.17 11.62 18.42
N GLY A 215 -10.95 12.09 18.68
CA GLY A 215 -9.81 11.26 19.07
C GLY A 215 -9.01 10.72 17.88
N VAL A 216 -9.46 10.91 16.63
CA VAL A 216 -8.65 10.60 15.45
C VAL A 216 -7.67 11.76 15.20
N SER A 217 -6.40 11.41 15.10
CA SER A 217 -5.30 12.34 14.82
C SER A 217 -4.65 12.11 13.45
N HIS A 218 -4.73 10.87 12.94
CA HIS A 218 -4.14 10.48 11.68
C HIS A 218 -5.09 9.59 10.87
N VAL A 219 -5.30 9.94 9.60
CA VAL A 219 -6.05 9.14 8.64
C VAL A 219 -5.13 8.77 7.48
N VAL A 220 -5.02 7.47 7.20
CA VAL A 220 -4.25 6.94 6.09
C VAL A 220 -5.20 6.35 5.06
N VAL A 221 -5.05 6.74 3.79
CA VAL A 221 -5.81 6.17 2.66
C VAL A 221 -4.86 5.42 1.75
N HIS A 222 -5.09 4.12 1.61
CA HIS A 222 -4.29 3.26 0.75
C HIS A 222 -4.97 3.01 -0.60
N VAL A 223 -4.25 3.30 -1.69
CA VAL A 223 -4.69 3.14 -3.08
C VAL A 223 -3.82 2.10 -3.76
N GLY A 224 -4.26 0.84 -3.82
CA GLY A 224 -3.45 -0.32 -4.24
C GLY A 224 -3.35 -0.56 -5.75
N GLY A 225 -4.16 0.10 -6.56
CA GLY A 225 -4.34 -0.31 -7.96
C GLY A 225 -3.16 -0.02 -8.89
N ALA A 226 -2.20 0.88 -8.53
CA ALA A 226 -1.03 1.14 -9.36
C ALA A 226 -0.03 -0.03 -9.31
N ASP A 227 0.14 -0.63 -8.14
CA ASP A 227 0.90 -1.87 -7.94
C ASP A 227 0.29 -3.02 -8.73
N GLU A 228 -1.02 -3.22 -8.60
CA GLU A 228 -1.74 -4.29 -9.30
C GLU A 228 -1.68 -4.13 -10.82
N ALA A 229 -1.81 -2.90 -11.35
CA ALA A 229 -1.64 -2.61 -12.79
C ALA A 229 -0.21 -2.94 -13.27
N SER A 230 0.80 -2.61 -12.47
CA SER A 230 2.18 -2.93 -12.78
C SER A 230 2.42 -4.45 -12.83
N HIS A 231 1.87 -5.21 -11.88
CA HIS A 231 1.93 -6.68 -11.91
C HIS A 231 1.21 -7.31 -13.10
N LEU A 232 0.22 -6.62 -13.67
CA LEU A 232 -0.45 -7.02 -14.90
C LEU A 232 0.25 -6.52 -16.16
N HIS A 233 1.39 -5.84 -16.03
CA HIS A 233 2.14 -5.22 -17.12
C HIS A 233 1.32 -4.18 -17.91
N ASP A 234 0.40 -3.49 -17.24
CA ASP A 234 -0.51 -2.50 -17.83
C ASP A 234 -0.14 -1.08 -17.34
N ALA A 235 0.86 -0.49 -18.02
CA ALA A 235 1.32 0.86 -17.72
C ALA A 235 0.24 1.92 -17.96
N ASP A 236 -0.69 1.71 -18.89
CA ASP A 236 -1.76 2.66 -19.18
C ASP A 236 -2.83 2.61 -18.08
N ALA A 237 -3.16 1.43 -17.56
CA ALA A 237 -4.03 1.30 -16.38
C ALA A 237 -3.40 1.94 -15.14
N LYS A 238 -2.06 1.82 -14.96
CA LYS A 238 -1.33 2.49 -13.87
C LYS A 238 -1.48 4.00 -13.98
N VAL A 239 -1.23 4.59 -15.16
CA VAL A 239 -1.39 6.02 -15.41
C VAL A 239 -2.82 6.47 -15.14
N ALA A 240 -3.82 5.79 -15.71
CA ALA A 240 -5.23 6.13 -15.54
C ALA A 240 -5.67 6.09 -14.06
N LEU A 241 -5.11 5.14 -13.27
CA LEU A 241 -5.38 5.09 -11.85
C LEU A 241 -4.77 6.27 -11.09
N LEU A 242 -3.52 6.67 -11.41
CA LEU A 242 -2.87 7.83 -10.79
C LEU A 242 -3.67 9.11 -11.03
N GLU A 243 -4.17 9.30 -12.24
CA GLU A 243 -5.07 10.41 -12.59
C GLU A 243 -6.40 10.36 -11.83
N ARG A 244 -6.97 9.16 -11.67
CA ARG A 244 -8.17 8.98 -10.84
C ARG A 244 -7.89 9.26 -9.37
N ALA A 245 -6.76 8.81 -8.84
CA ALA A 245 -6.36 9.06 -7.46
C ALA A 245 -6.18 10.55 -7.17
N ASP A 246 -5.61 11.31 -8.13
CA ASP A 246 -5.52 12.77 -8.03
C ASP A 246 -6.91 13.41 -7.86
N ARG A 247 -7.86 13.06 -8.73
CA ARG A 247 -9.20 13.66 -8.75
C ARG A 247 -10.11 13.15 -7.62
N GLU A 248 -10.07 11.85 -7.32
CA GLU A 248 -11.08 11.20 -6.48
C GLU A 248 -10.60 11.03 -5.02
N VAL A 249 -9.28 11.13 -4.75
CA VAL A 249 -8.70 10.97 -3.41
C VAL A 249 -7.96 12.23 -2.98
N VAL A 250 -6.94 12.64 -3.74
CA VAL A 250 -6.04 13.73 -3.32
C VAL A 250 -6.79 15.06 -3.25
N ALA A 251 -7.54 15.43 -4.29
CA ALA A 251 -8.25 16.69 -4.33
C ALA A 251 -9.26 16.88 -3.17
N PRO A 252 -10.21 15.95 -2.92
CA PRO A 252 -11.16 16.13 -1.81
C PRO A 252 -10.51 16.00 -0.43
N LEU A 253 -9.40 15.25 -0.28
CA LEU A 253 -8.67 15.21 0.99
C LEU A 253 -7.84 16.47 1.24
N ALA A 254 -7.28 17.08 0.19
CA ALA A 254 -6.62 18.38 0.30
C ALA A 254 -7.61 19.48 0.77
N ASP A 255 -8.86 19.45 0.26
CA ASP A 255 -9.90 20.36 0.73
C ASP A 255 -10.22 20.13 2.21
N SER A 256 -10.40 18.87 2.63
CA SER A 256 -10.64 18.54 4.03
C SER A 256 -9.48 18.97 4.94
N VAL A 257 -8.23 18.76 4.51
CA VAL A 257 -7.02 19.19 5.24
C VAL A 257 -6.96 20.71 5.34
N ARG A 258 -7.36 21.43 4.29
CA ARG A 258 -7.43 22.90 4.28
C ARG A 258 -8.44 23.42 5.33
N GLU A 259 -9.62 22.82 5.39
CA GLU A 259 -10.66 23.17 6.36
C GLU A 259 -10.24 22.90 7.80
N LEU A 260 -9.50 21.81 8.03
CA LEU A 260 -9.05 21.40 9.36
C LEU A 260 -7.73 22.03 9.81
N GLY A 261 -7.00 22.73 8.94
CA GLY A 261 -5.67 23.27 9.24
C GLY A 261 -4.62 22.18 9.48
N GLY A 262 -4.77 21.01 8.81
CA GLY A 262 -3.94 19.84 9.02
C GLY A 262 -2.71 19.76 8.08
N THR A 263 -2.17 18.53 7.95
CA THR A 263 -1.07 18.18 7.03
C THR A 263 -1.55 17.07 6.10
N LEU A 264 -1.27 17.21 4.80
CA LEU A 264 -1.43 16.15 3.80
C LEU A 264 -0.07 15.67 3.34
N THR A 265 0.14 14.35 3.41
CA THR A 265 1.30 13.68 2.84
C THR A 265 0.84 12.73 1.73
N VAL A 266 1.47 12.78 0.55
CA VAL A 266 1.20 11.87 -0.56
C VAL A 266 2.51 11.24 -0.99
N LEU A 267 2.54 9.90 -1.05
CA LEU A 267 3.76 9.16 -1.41
C LEU A 267 3.41 7.74 -1.92
N PRO A 268 4.28 7.13 -2.76
CA PRO A 268 4.32 5.68 -2.92
C PRO A 268 4.87 4.99 -1.68
N ASP A 269 4.51 3.72 -1.46
CA ASP A 269 5.16 2.89 -0.44
C ASP A 269 6.44 2.21 -0.98
N HIS A 270 6.47 1.84 -2.25
CA HIS A 270 7.63 1.31 -2.99
C HIS A 270 7.49 1.56 -4.48
N GLY A 271 8.51 1.21 -5.26
CA GLY A 271 8.43 1.16 -6.71
C GLY A 271 7.87 -0.17 -7.21
N CYS A 272 7.10 -0.12 -8.31
CA CYS A 272 6.68 -1.30 -9.07
C CYS A 272 6.74 -0.99 -10.57
N ASP A 273 7.68 -1.63 -11.27
CA ASP A 273 7.93 -1.39 -12.70
C ASP A 273 6.91 -2.14 -13.57
N PRO A 274 6.05 -1.45 -14.33
CA PRO A 274 5.06 -2.11 -15.18
C PRO A 274 5.69 -2.90 -16.33
N SER A 275 6.96 -2.64 -16.69
CA SER A 275 7.65 -3.41 -17.74
C SER A 275 8.03 -4.81 -17.28
N THR A 276 8.31 -4.99 -16.00
CA THR A 276 8.76 -6.24 -15.40
C THR A 276 7.76 -6.86 -14.42
N GLY A 277 6.83 -6.06 -13.90
CA GLY A 277 5.97 -6.41 -12.77
C GLY A 277 6.74 -6.57 -11.45
N GLY A 278 7.99 -6.14 -11.41
CA GLY A 278 8.88 -6.28 -10.25
C GLY A 278 8.86 -5.06 -9.34
N HIS A 279 9.01 -5.31 -8.04
CA HIS A 279 9.20 -4.24 -7.06
C HIS A 279 10.64 -3.79 -6.98
N ASP A 280 10.87 -2.54 -6.58
CA ASP A 280 12.18 -2.01 -6.23
C ASP A 280 12.16 -1.29 -4.87
N ALA A 281 13.37 -1.12 -4.30
CA ALA A 281 13.60 -0.44 -3.03
C ALA A 281 14.19 0.96 -3.23
N LEU A 282 14.06 1.56 -4.41
CA LEU A 282 14.53 2.91 -4.67
C LEU A 282 13.77 3.91 -3.78
N PRO A 283 14.44 4.97 -3.32
CA PRO A 283 13.75 6.01 -2.57
C PRO A 283 12.66 6.68 -3.40
N VAL A 284 11.47 6.80 -2.81
CA VAL A 284 10.27 7.32 -3.46
C VAL A 284 10.09 8.82 -3.27
N PRO A 285 9.39 9.53 -4.18
CA PRO A 285 9.03 10.93 -4.00
C PRO A 285 7.96 11.07 -2.91
N VAL A 286 8.10 12.10 -2.08
CA VAL A 286 7.17 12.41 -0.99
C VAL A 286 6.76 13.88 -1.07
N LEU A 287 5.47 14.12 -1.18
CA LEU A 287 4.87 15.44 -1.04
C LEU A 287 4.33 15.61 0.37
N THR A 288 4.73 16.68 1.06
CA THR A 288 4.08 17.15 2.30
C THR A 288 3.55 18.55 2.08
N TRP A 289 2.26 18.75 2.34
CA TRP A 289 1.58 20.03 2.15
C TRP A 289 0.79 20.43 3.40
N ARG A 290 0.88 21.72 3.75
CA ARG A 290 0.13 22.37 4.85
C ARG A 290 -0.51 23.66 4.34
N PRO A 291 -1.78 23.94 4.65
CA PRO A 291 -2.44 25.18 4.23
C PRO A 291 -1.74 26.46 4.71
N ALA A 292 -1.11 26.42 5.88
CA ALA A 292 -0.34 27.56 6.44
C ALA A 292 0.88 27.92 5.58
N ASP A 293 1.50 26.96 4.88
CA ASP A 293 2.64 27.18 4.00
C ASP A 293 2.28 28.05 2.79
N MET A 294 0.98 28.19 2.48
CA MET A 294 0.47 29.04 1.39
C MET A 294 0.67 30.53 1.65
N ALA A 295 0.58 30.99 2.90
CA ALA A 295 0.69 32.40 3.24
C ALA A 295 2.15 32.89 3.13
N ASP A 296 3.12 32.04 3.46
CA ASP A 296 4.55 32.38 3.46
C ASP A 296 5.14 32.26 2.05
N ARG A 297 4.81 31.22 1.28
CA ARG A 297 5.33 31.03 -0.09
C ARG A 297 4.71 31.94 -1.13
N ALA A 298 3.48 32.42 -0.93
CA ALA A 298 2.89 33.46 -1.79
C ALA A 298 3.65 34.78 -1.70
N ARG A 299 4.44 34.99 -0.62
CA ARG A 299 5.31 36.16 -0.46
C ARG A 299 6.69 35.97 -1.07
N GLU A 300 7.11 34.70 -1.27
CA GLU A 300 8.42 34.33 -1.84
C GLU A 300 8.38 33.98 -3.34
N ALA A 301 7.16 33.86 -3.93
CA ALA A 301 6.96 33.50 -5.33
C ALA A 301 7.34 34.60 -6.30
N GLY A 302 8.64 34.72 -6.52
CA GLY A 302 9.30 35.39 -7.62
C GLY A 302 10.19 34.45 -8.44
N ASP A 303 10.14 33.14 -8.18
CA ASP A 303 11.00 32.16 -8.84
C ASP A 303 10.20 31.33 -9.87
N ASP A 304 10.33 31.71 -11.14
CA ASP A 304 9.84 30.97 -12.32
C ASP A 304 10.68 29.70 -12.59
N GLY A 305 11.05 28.94 -11.54
CA GLY A 305 11.70 27.65 -11.69
C GLY A 305 10.79 26.65 -12.44
N PRO A 306 11.37 25.60 -13.09
CA PRO A 306 10.58 24.62 -13.81
C PRO A 306 9.53 24.00 -12.88
N ALA A 307 8.29 23.88 -13.37
CA ALA A 307 7.19 23.29 -12.62
C ALA A 307 7.61 21.93 -12.04
N ARG A 308 7.71 21.84 -10.72
CA ARG A 308 8.04 20.59 -10.03
C ARG A 308 6.80 19.72 -9.98
N ARG A 309 6.99 18.42 -10.19
CA ARG A 309 5.94 17.40 -10.13
C ARG A 309 6.32 16.34 -9.10
N LEU A 310 5.35 15.58 -8.61
CA LEU A 310 5.60 14.41 -7.74
C LEU A 310 6.10 13.25 -8.61
N THR A 311 7.39 13.28 -8.98
CA THR A 311 8.00 12.27 -9.85
C THR A 311 9.40 11.88 -9.36
N GLU A 312 9.88 10.74 -9.81
CA GLU A 312 11.20 10.18 -9.48
C GLU A 312 12.33 11.14 -9.91
N ARG A 313 12.23 11.71 -11.12
CA ARG A 313 13.25 12.66 -11.62
C ARG A 313 13.26 13.97 -10.85
N ALA A 314 12.09 14.48 -10.48
CA ALA A 314 12.00 15.71 -9.71
C ALA A 314 12.69 15.63 -8.35
N VAL A 315 12.77 14.43 -7.76
CA VAL A 315 13.41 14.22 -6.45
C VAL A 315 14.82 13.60 -6.54
N ALA A 316 15.29 13.24 -7.72
CA ALA A 316 16.53 12.47 -7.90
C ALA A 316 17.76 13.11 -7.22
N ALA A 317 17.85 14.45 -7.23
CA ALA A 317 18.95 15.21 -6.62
C ALA A 317 18.71 15.57 -5.14
N LEU A 318 17.51 15.28 -4.58
CA LEU A 318 17.21 15.59 -3.19
C LEU A 318 17.87 14.58 -2.24
N PRO A 319 18.24 15.00 -1.01
CA PRO A 319 18.72 14.07 0.01
C PRO A 319 17.64 13.04 0.35
N VAL A 320 18.06 11.80 0.61
CA VAL A 320 17.16 10.74 1.06
C VAL A 320 16.89 10.92 2.54
N LEU A 321 15.60 11.01 2.90
CA LEU A 321 15.17 11.01 4.29
C LEU A 321 14.88 9.59 4.74
N GLU A 322 15.34 9.24 5.94
CA GLU A 322 15.11 7.90 6.53
C GLU A 322 13.91 7.90 7.48
N GLU A 323 13.50 9.06 8.00
CA GLU A 323 12.35 9.20 8.90
C GLU A 323 11.25 10.06 8.30
N VAL A 324 9.99 9.79 8.68
CA VAL A 324 8.86 10.69 8.38
C VAL A 324 8.95 11.86 9.33
N PRO A 325 8.97 13.12 8.86
CA PRO A 325 8.70 14.24 9.76
C PRO A 325 7.31 14.05 10.38
N ALA A 326 7.24 14.10 11.70
CA ALA A 326 6.02 13.98 12.47
C ALA A 326 4.99 15.09 12.13
#